data_0350d32ee5fbe1f30152faf392840abd
#
_entry.id   0350d32ee5fbe1f30152faf392840abd
#
_cell.length_a   1.000
_cell.length_b   1.000
_cell.length_c   1.000
_cell.angle_alpha   90.00
_cell.angle_beta   90.00
_cell.angle_gamma   90.00
#
_symmetry.space_group_name_H-M   'P 1'
#
loop_
_entity.id
_entity.type
_entity.pdbx_description
1 polymer ?
#
loop_
_entity_poly.entity_id
_entity_poly.type
_entity_poly.pdbx_seq_one_letter_code
_entity_poly.pdbx_strand_id
1 'polypeptide(L)'
;MKIEVREHEKVIILHDFPYNKFVRTIRKKKWDPILLLLRVLESRKFLIFKRYTLIFPSFFALEFFEIFKQLGGSWLDYAVLLKQRTWISRLFSTQTTRQISTHIIQSRKIALNSYQERFINTYLSYTERFGLRGRVLSFEQGLGKTRTAIALFLALHKKRVLIICPKSLLFSWKGELEKLGETSVSILSESREIAKWNIINYDRLSTLPSSLIQSVDGIIVDEAQYIIHLKSQRTKRVIEVCKMSSSVQDILLLSGTPIKRDPKEWIPYLLILDPQITLKLAGLFVRIFLTYPSLMKHIATVRMRGLVARETKAQLTLPPKTVVDVRWTIPDLNEYVWPTISKEIKDLTPIYVEEYRQLYLSSWPEIMSELLTKNVSKQELSLFVELCIREKLTPREQEWVASRIKYWSTLLDRTDLRHSLLDMQKLIRSFARSVEAKVRSTILFSKREQCILSLIRSNWAKICEFINLTENKSILCGTILAPLRYLHSMLPRECDVRSVYVDSTIPDRQSVLNKFRHDDDIQVLVGSIGVLGVGLTLVEADKVLVLNLPWRWVDVEQMMDRVHRIGQRHPVTVYIVRLRSKELNIHDHMAQIALESKEEVDRILRELVSKPK
;
A
#
# COMPACT_ATOMS: atom_id res chain seq x y z
N MET A 1 0.65 -10.16 42.41
CA MET A 1 0.40 -9.30 41.25
C MET A 1 -1.05 -9.48 40.84
N LYS A 2 -1.84 -8.39 40.77
CA LYS A 2 -3.24 -8.38 40.29
C LYS A 2 -3.27 -7.74 38.90
N ILE A 3 -4.03 -8.32 37.98
CA ILE A 3 -4.19 -7.77 36.61
C ILE A 3 -5.58 -7.16 36.51
N GLU A 4 -5.63 -5.92 36.07
CA GLU A 4 -6.85 -5.20 35.74
C GLU A 4 -6.80 -4.83 34.24
N VAL A 5 -7.89 -5.05 33.51
CA VAL A 5 -8.01 -4.65 32.13
C VAL A 5 -9.11 -3.61 32.03
N ARG A 6 -8.77 -2.47 31.45
CA ARG A 6 -9.73 -1.40 31.15
C ARG A 6 -9.98 -1.39 29.66
N GLU A 7 -11.03 -2.07 29.26
CA GLU A 7 -11.36 -2.27 27.84
C GLU A 7 -11.62 -0.95 27.10
N HIS A 8 -12.37 -0.02 27.70
CA HIS A 8 -12.66 1.29 27.12
C HIS A 8 -11.39 2.14 26.92
N GLU A 9 -10.44 2.07 27.85
CA GLU A 9 -9.17 2.79 27.76
C GLU A 9 -8.14 2.01 26.92
N LYS A 10 -8.40 0.74 26.60
CA LYS A 10 -7.49 -0.17 25.89
C LYS A 10 -6.13 -0.29 26.58
N VAL A 11 -6.14 -0.40 27.89
CA VAL A 11 -4.94 -0.56 28.71
C VAL A 11 -5.03 -1.76 29.64
N ILE A 12 -3.87 -2.31 29.97
CA ILE A 12 -3.69 -3.34 31.00
C ILE A 12 -2.93 -2.72 32.17
N ILE A 13 -3.38 -2.98 33.36
CA ILE A 13 -2.79 -2.50 34.60
C ILE A 13 -2.32 -3.71 35.42
N LEU A 14 -1.03 -3.76 35.71
CA LEU A 14 -0.44 -4.76 36.59
C LEU A 14 -0.17 -4.11 37.94
N HIS A 15 -0.91 -4.50 38.97
CA HIS A 15 -0.68 -4.09 40.37
C HIS A 15 0.41 -4.96 41.00
N ASP A 16 1.14 -4.43 41.94
CA ASP A 16 2.26 -5.10 42.65
C ASP A 16 3.34 -5.63 41.67
N PHE A 17 3.65 -4.84 40.67
CA PHE A 17 4.62 -5.22 39.65
C PHE A 17 6.06 -4.89 40.04
N PRO A 18 6.99 -5.88 40.07
CA PRO A 18 8.37 -5.69 40.50
C PRO A 18 9.26 -5.07 39.41
N TYR A 19 8.96 -3.82 39.03
CA TYR A 19 9.59 -3.13 37.89
C TYR A 19 11.13 -3.13 37.90
N ASN A 20 11.74 -2.84 39.06
CA ASN A 20 13.20 -2.79 39.15
C ASN A 20 13.85 -4.16 38.87
N LYS A 21 13.24 -5.25 39.37
CA LYS A 21 13.69 -6.61 39.11
C LYS A 21 13.52 -6.98 37.65
N PHE A 22 12.39 -6.61 37.07
CA PHE A 22 12.08 -6.77 35.64
C PHE A 22 13.12 -6.08 34.75
N VAL A 23 13.38 -4.78 34.93
CA VAL A 23 14.36 -4.02 34.15
C VAL A 23 15.78 -4.57 34.30
N ARG A 24 16.21 -4.95 35.54
CA ARG A 24 17.51 -5.57 35.76
C ARG A 24 17.66 -6.89 35.00
N THR A 25 16.62 -7.72 34.99
CA THR A 25 16.64 -9.02 34.32
C THR A 25 16.72 -8.86 32.79
N ILE A 26 15.96 -7.92 32.21
CA ILE A 26 16.03 -7.62 30.78
C ILE A 26 17.43 -7.13 30.41
N ARG A 27 18.03 -6.21 31.17
CA ARG A 27 19.40 -5.71 30.92
C ARG A 27 20.44 -6.82 30.95
N LYS A 28 20.33 -7.77 31.91
CA LYS A 28 21.24 -8.92 32.00
C LYS A 28 21.15 -9.85 30.79
N LYS A 29 19.96 -10.02 30.21
CA LYS A 29 19.72 -10.89 29.06
C LYS A 29 20.03 -10.20 27.70
N LYS A 30 20.52 -8.95 27.69
CA LYS A 30 20.84 -8.18 26.47
C LYS A 30 19.70 -8.11 25.43
N TRP A 31 18.46 -8.00 25.90
CA TRP A 31 17.28 -7.90 25.01
C TRP A 31 17.08 -6.46 24.52
N ASP A 32 17.96 -6.00 23.68
CA ASP A 32 17.99 -4.62 23.19
C ASP A 32 16.68 -4.12 22.54
N PRO A 33 15.96 -4.90 21.69
CA PRO A 33 14.72 -4.44 21.08
C PRO A 33 13.62 -4.18 22.12
N ILE A 34 13.57 -4.99 23.17
CA ILE A 34 12.55 -4.90 24.23
C ILE A 34 12.82 -3.72 25.15
N LEU A 35 14.08 -3.51 25.53
CA LEU A 35 14.48 -2.33 26.32
C LEU A 35 14.17 -1.05 25.55
N LEU A 36 14.37 -1.07 24.24
CA LEU A 36 14.07 0.05 23.37
C LEU A 36 12.56 0.32 23.33
N LEU A 37 11.73 -0.74 23.17
CA LEU A 37 10.28 -0.62 23.21
C LEU A 37 9.80 -0.02 24.53
N LEU A 38 10.31 -0.51 25.67
CA LEU A 38 9.97 -0.01 26.99
C LEU A 38 10.31 1.48 27.13
N ARG A 39 11.52 1.88 26.73
CA ARG A 39 11.95 3.30 26.75
C ARG A 39 11.06 4.19 25.88
N VAL A 40 10.71 3.72 24.68
CA VAL A 40 9.83 4.48 23.77
C VAL A 40 8.43 4.61 24.35
N LEU A 41 7.87 3.55 24.91
CA LEU A 41 6.55 3.57 25.56
C LEU A 41 6.53 4.49 26.79
N GLU A 42 7.58 4.43 27.62
CA GLU A 42 7.74 5.27 28.81
C GLU A 42 7.90 6.76 28.44
N SER A 43 8.81 7.08 27.51
CA SER A 43 9.07 8.47 27.07
C SER A 43 7.83 9.14 26.44
N ARG A 44 6.89 8.35 25.92
CA ARG A 44 5.66 8.84 25.29
C ARG A 44 4.42 8.69 26.16
N LYS A 45 4.60 8.39 27.45
CA LYS A 45 3.52 8.18 28.42
C LYS A 45 2.52 7.09 28.02
N PHE A 46 2.93 6.11 27.22
CA PHE A 46 2.16 4.90 26.94
C PHE A 46 2.44 3.81 27.97
N LEU A 47 3.61 3.83 28.58
CA LEU A 47 3.97 3.01 29.71
C LEU A 47 4.01 3.91 30.93
N ILE A 48 3.18 3.64 31.92
CA ILE A 48 3.13 4.42 33.15
C ILE A 48 3.49 3.48 34.31
N PHE A 49 4.52 3.85 35.04
CA PHE A 49 4.89 3.18 36.26
C PHE A 49 4.63 4.11 37.46
N LYS A 50 3.73 3.71 38.34
CA LYS A 50 3.43 4.39 39.61
C LYS A 50 3.39 3.39 40.73
N ARG A 51 4.26 3.54 41.77
CA ARG A 51 4.24 2.73 42.99
C ARG A 51 3.88 1.26 42.75
N TYR A 52 4.72 0.45 42.16
CA TYR A 52 4.47 -0.96 41.88
C TYR A 52 3.30 -1.26 40.92
N THR A 53 2.81 -0.27 40.22
CA THR A 53 1.76 -0.46 39.20
C THR A 53 2.33 -0.16 37.81
N LEU A 54 2.22 -1.13 36.91
CA LEU A 54 2.62 -0.98 35.51
C LEU A 54 1.36 -0.87 34.65
N ILE A 55 1.23 0.21 33.89
CA ILE A 55 0.13 0.44 32.95
C ILE A 55 0.70 0.45 31.54
N PHE A 56 0.17 -0.34 30.64
CA PHE A 56 0.58 -0.38 29.23
C PHE A 56 -0.61 -0.64 28.31
N PRO A 57 -0.52 -0.25 27.00
CA PRO A 57 -1.59 -0.52 26.04
C PRO A 57 -1.85 -2.02 25.90
N SER A 58 -3.12 -2.41 25.88
CA SER A 58 -3.54 -3.81 25.71
C SER A 58 -2.99 -4.45 24.43
N PHE A 59 -2.75 -3.64 23.40
CA PHE A 59 -2.10 -4.07 22.14
C PHE A 59 -0.77 -4.79 22.38
N PHE A 60 0.03 -4.38 23.36
CA PHE A 60 1.32 -5.01 23.68
C PHE A 60 1.22 -6.20 24.64
N ALA A 61 0.01 -6.65 24.94
CA ALA A 61 -0.18 -7.75 25.88
C ALA A 61 0.62 -9.01 25.50
N LEU A 62 0.61 -9.39 24.23
CA LEU A 62 1.30 -10.58 23.75
C LEU A 62 2.82 -10.45 23.89
N GLU A 63 3.40 -9.30 23.54
CA GLU A 63 4.83 -9.04 23.67
C GLU A 63 5.26 -9.03 25.14
N PHE A 64 4.49 -8.42 26.03
CA PHE A 64 4.75 -8.43 27.47
C PHE A 64 4.63 -9.85 28.04
N PHE A 65 3.67 -10.65 27.59
CA PHE A 65 3.53 -12.03 28.05
C PHE A 65 4.69 -12.92 27.61
N GLU A 66 5.14 -12.83 26.36
CA GLU A 66 6.32 -13.57 25.91
C GLU A 66 7.58 -13.16 26.68
N ILE A 67 7.73 -11.88 27.00
CA ILE A 67 8.81 -11.38 27.86
C ILE A 67 8.73 -12.02 29.26
N PHE A 68 7.55 -12.04 29.89
CA PHE A 68 7.35 -12.60 31.19
C PHE A 68 7.62 -14.10 31.23
N LYS A 69 7.19 -14.83 30.19
CA LYS A 69 7.46 -16.26 30.04
C LYS A 69 8.96 -16.57 29.95
N GLN A 70 9.70 -15.78 29.14
CA GLN A 70 11.14 -15.97 28.95
C GLN A 70 11.99 -15.55 30.18
N LEU A 71 11.47 -14.64 31.01
CA LEU A 71 12.16 -14.22 32.23
C LEU A 71 12.25 -15.31 33.31
N GLY A 72 11.44 -16.38 33.22
CA GLY A 72 11.43 -17.51 34.15
C GLY A 72 10.70 -17.20 35.44
N GLY A 73 9.76 -18.02 35.78
CA GLY A 73 8.64 -17.70 36.65
C GLY A 73 8.82 -17.87 38.17
N SER A 74 9.96 -17.60 38.77
CA SER A 74 10.03 -17.70 40.26
C SER A 74 9.44 -16.50 41.01
N TRP A 75 9.05 -15.44 40.31
CA TRP A 75 8.51 -14.21 40.90
C TRP A 75 7.23 -13.69 40.20
N LEU A 76 6.81 -14.36 39.18
CA LEU A 76 5.47 -14.27 38.60
C LEU A 76 4.74 -15.57 38.93
N ASP A 77 3.56 -15.47 39.48
CA ASP A 77 2.72 -16.65 39.65
C ASP A 77 2.24 -17.11 38.27
N TYR A 78 3.02 -18.00 37.67
CA TYR A 78 2.84 -18.49 36.28
C TYR A 78 1.46 -19.15 36.14
N ALA A 79 0.91 -19.72 37.23
CA ALA A 79 -0.44 -20.27 37.23
C ALA A 79 -1.52 -19.19 37.07
N VAL A 80 -1.30 -18.01 37.65
CA VAL A 80 -2.19 -16.84 37.46
C VAL A 80 -2.09 -16.31 36.05
N LEU A 81 -0.88 -16.25 35.46
CA LEU A 81 -0.67 -15.83 34.09
C LEU A 81 -1.23 -16.83 33.07
N LEU A 82 -1.11 -18.13 33.30
CA LEU A 82 -1.70 -19.17 32.44
C LEU A 82 -3.24 -19.17 32.49
N LYS A 83 -3.82 -19.01 33.71
CA LYS A 83 -5.28 -18.81 33.83
C LYS A 83 -5.73 -17.53 33.13
N GLN A 84 -4.90 -16.53 33.07
CA GLN A 84 -5.19 -15.26 32.45
C GLN A 84 -4.81 -15.22 30.95
N ARG A 85 -3.94 -16.12 30.46
CA ARG A 85 -3.76 -16.34 29.03
C ARG A 85 -5.06 -16.80 28.36
N THR A 86 -5.80 -17.68 29.02
CA THR A 86 -7.17 -18.05 28.61
C THR A 86 -8.14 -16.89 28.74
N TRP A 87 -7.98 -16.03 29.71
CA TRP A 87 -8.81 -14.86 29.94
C TRP A 87 -8.45 -13.69 28.97
N ILE A 88 -7.17 -13.45 28.70
CA ILE A 88 -6.73 -12.50 27.67
C ILE A 88 -7.11 -12.99 26.28
N SER A 89 -6.97 -14.27 25.98
CA SER A 89 -7.54 -14.81 24.76
C SER A 89 -9.08 -14.73 24.76
N ARG A 90 -9.76 -14.76 25.91
CA ARG A 90 -11.21 -14.51 26.04
C ARG A 90 -11.60 -13.04 25.97
N LEU A 91 -10.75 -12.12 26.40
CA LEU A 91 -10.93 -10.67 26.20
C LEU A 91 -10.83 -10.28 24.73
N PHE A 92 -10.04 -11.03 23.97
CA PHE A 92 -9.88 -10.87 22.54
C PHE A 92 -10.77 -11.85 21.74
N SER A 93 -11.19 -12.96 22.34
CA SER A 93 -12.21 -13.85 21.77
C SER A 93 -13.56 -13.39 22.28
N THR A 94 -14.30 -12.67 21.47
CA THR A 94 -15.75 -12.77 21.56
C THR A 94 -16.07 -14.26 21.42
N GLN A 95 -16.56 -14.90 22.51
CA GLN A 95 -17.17 -16.24 22.39
C GLN A 95 -18.42 -16.07 21.51
N THR A 96 -18.21 -16.07 20.23
CA THR A 96 -19.30 -16.13 19.27
C THR A 96 -19.51 -17.60 18.95
N THR A 97 -20.73 -18.06 19.12
CA THR A 97 -21.28 -19.30 18.55
C THR A 97 -21.28 -19.25 17.01
N ARG A 98 -20.33 -18.48 16.41
CA ARG A 98 -20.25 -18.26 14.96
C ARG A 98 -19.70 -19.51 14.30
N GLN A 99 -20.40 -19.98 13.30
CA GLN A 99 -19.99 -21.16 12.54
C GLN A 99 -19.90 -20.80 11.06
N ILE A 100 -18.98 -21.45 10.38
CA ILE A 100 -18.87 -21.42 8.93
C ILE A 100 -19.71 -22.56 8.38
N SER A 101 -20.74 -22.23 7.63
CA SER A 101 -21.57 -23.22 6.96
C SER A 101 -21.05 -23.50 5.54
N THR A 102 -20.28 -24.56 5.40
CA THR A 102 -19.78 -24.98 4.08
C THR A 102 -20.87 -25.59 3.20
N HIS A 103 -22.04 -25.92 3.76
CA HIS A 103 -23.18 -26.47 3.02
C HIS A 103 -23.62 -25.54 1.87
N ILE A 104 -23.59 -24.21 2.06
CA ILE A 104 -23.96 -23.26 1.01
C ILE A 104 -22.98 -23.27 -0.16
N ILE A 105 -21.70 -23.56 0.10
CA ILE A 105 -20.66 -23.70 -0.93
C ILE A 105 -20.94 -24.97 -1.75
N GLN A 106 -21.26 -26.05 -1.07
CA GLN A 106 -21.55 -27.35 -1.71
C GLN A 106 -22.85 -27.31 -2.50
N SER A 107 -23.95 -26.77 -1.93
CA SER A 107 -25.25 -26.67 -2.60
C SER A 107 -25.19 -25.81 -3.87
N ARG A 108 -24.37 -24.79 -3.90
CA ARG A 108 -24.14 -23.94 -5.08
C ARG A 108 -23.05 -24.46 -6.02
N LYS A 109 -22.46 -25.61 -5.72
CA LYS A 109 -21.38 -26.21 -6.51
C LYS A 109 -20.20 -25.25 -6.76
N ILE A 110 -19.86 -24.42 -5.77
CA ILE A 110 -18.73 -23.48 -5.89
C ILE A 110 -17.44 -24.28 -5.82
N ALA A 111 -16.78 -24.43 -6.95
CA ALA A 111 -15.48 -25.12 -7.02
C ALA A 111 -14.40 -24.26 -6.35
N LEU A 112 -13.79 -24.78 -5.30
CA LEU A 112 -12.68 -24.18 -4.57
C LEU A 112 -11.48 -25.11 -4.61
N ASN A 113 -10.28 -24.53 -4.64
CA ASN A 113 -9.04 -25.27 -4.46
C ASN A 113 -8.78 -25.53 -2.96
N SER A 114 -7.99 -26.53 -2.63
CA SER A 114 -7.70 -26.94 -1.24
C SER A 114 -7.19 -25.80 -0.34
N TYR A 115 -6.38 -24.89 -0.88
CA TYR A 115 -5.88 -23.72 -0.14
C TYR A 115 -6.99 -22.68 0.13
N GLN A 116 -7.98 -22.54 -0.75
CA GLN A 116 -9.14 -21.67 -0.56
C GLN A 116 -10.07 -22.24 0.53
N GLU A 117 -10.34 -23.54 0.48
CA GLU A 117 -11.10 -24.24 1.51
C GLU A 117 -10.41 -24.16 2.87
N ARG A 118 -9.10 -24.37 2.92
CA ARG A 118 -8.28 -24.23 4.14
C ARG A 118 -8.42 -22.83 4.75
N PHE A 119 -8.35 -21.80 3.91
CA PHE A 119 -8.52 -20.41 4.37
C PHE A 119 -9.92 -20.20 4.98
N ILE A 120 -10.98 -20.64 4.29
CA ILE A 120 -12.35 -20.48 4.76
C ILE A 120 -12.53 -21.22 6.09
N ASN A 121 -12.15 -22.50 6.17
CA ASN A 121 -12.32 -23.33 7.36
C ASN A 121 -11.53 -22.81 8.59
N THR A 122 -10.42 -22.14 8.38
CA THR A 122 -9.59 -21.60 9.45
C THR A 122 -9.87 -20.12 9.77
N TYR A 123 -10.72 -19.43 9.01
CA TYR A 123 -10.94 -18.00 9.16
C TYR A 123 -11.38 -17.59 10.55
N LEU A 124 -12.44 -18.19 11.08
CA LEU A 124 -12.96 -17.87 12.42
C LEU A 124 -11.98 -18.21 13.52
N SER A 125 -11.32 -19.38 13.46
CA SER A 125 -10.34 -19.77 14.48
C SER A 125 -9.18 -18.77 14.60
N TYR A 126 -8.75 -18.18 13.49
CA TYR A 126 -7.71 -17.13 13.50
C TYR A 126 -8.25 -15.78 13.98
N THR A 127 -9.41 -15.35 13.52
CA THR A 127 -9.99 -14.06 13.93
C THR A 127 -10.31 -14.05 15.42
N GLU A 128 -10.88 -15.14 15.94
CA GLU A 128 -11.21 -15.29 17.36
C GLU A 128 -9.97 -15.42 18.23
N ARG A 129 -9.00 -16.24 17.80
CA ARG A 129 -7.74 -16.42 18.56
C ARG A 129 -6.98 -15.12 18.78
N PHE A 130 -7.01 -14.20 17.80
CA PHE A 130 -6.26 -12.95 17.86
C PHE A 130 -7.15 -11.72 18.12
N GLY A 131 -8.46 -11.90 18.33
CA GLY A 131 -9.40 -10.83 18.58
C GLY A 131 -9.53 -9.84 17.41
N LEU A 132 -9.46 -10.35 16.18
CA LEU A 132 -9.44 -9.55 14.98
C LEU A 132 -10.83 -9.41 14.37
N ARG A 133 -11.08 -8.30 13.69
CA ARG A 133 -12.30 -8.06 12.90
C ARG A 133 -12.19 -8.63 11.48
N GLY A 134 -11.17 -9.40 11.18
CA GLY A 134 -10.97 -9.96 9.86
C GLY A 134 -9.52 -10.27 9.53
N ARG A 135 -9.24 -10.55 8.26
CA ARG A 135 -7.91 -10.97 7.79
C ARG A 135 -7.51 -10.32 6.47
N VAL A 136 -6.23 -10.36 6.16
CA VAL A 136 -5.69 -10.04 4.84
C VAL A 136 -5.55 -11.33 4.03
N LEU A 137 -6.27 -11.43 2.93
CA LEU A 137 -6.14 -12.52 1.96
C LEU A 137 -5.08 -12.13 0.93
N SER A 138 -3.85 -12.60 1.17
CA SER A 138 -2.68 -12.28 0.35
C SER A 138 -2.33 -13.42 -0.61
N PHE A 139 -3.32 -13.90 -1.32
CA PHE A 139 -3.09 -14.86 -2.40
C PHE A 139 -2.47 -14.14 -3.61
N GLU A 140 -1.49 -14.75 -4.24
CA GLU A 140 -0.92 -14.21 -5.48
C GLU A 140 -1.99 -14.01 -6.55
N GLN A 141 -1.68 -13.19 -7.56
CA GLN A 141 -2.62 -12.89 -8.63
C GLN A 141 -3.03 -14.19 -9.37
N GLY A 142 -4.33 -14.32 -9.68
CA GLY A 142 -4.86 -15.50 -10.34
C GLY A 142 -5.26 -16.66 -9.43
N LEU A 143 -4.97 -16.62 -8.12
CA LEU A 143 -5.35 -17.66 -7.17
C LEU A 143 -6.80 -17.56 -6.64
N GLY A 144 -7.67 -16.79 -7.31
CA GLY A 144 -9.10 -16.75 -7.02
C GLY A 144 -9.50 -16.01 -5.73
N LYS A 145 -8.79 -14.92 -5.36
CA LYS A 145 -9.12 -14.07 -4.20
C LYS A 145 -10.60 -13.67 -4.16
N THR A 146 -11.13 -13.19 -5.27
CA THR A 146 -12.53 -12.76 -5.40
C THR A 146 -13.50 -13.90 -5.07
N ARG A 147 -13.30 -15.07 -5.68
CA ARG A 147 -14.12 -16.26 -5.43
C ARG A 147 -14.03 -16.72 -3.98
N THR A 148 -12.82 -16.75 -3.41
CA THR A 148 -12.61 -17.11 -2.00
C THR A 148 -13.34 -16.15 -1.05
N ALA A 149 -13.30 -14.84 -1.35
CA ALA A 149 -13.99 -13.82 -0.56
C ALA A 149 -15.50 -13.99 -0.62
N ILE A 150 -16.08 -14.18 -1.80
CA ILE A 150 -17.52 -14.41 -1.97
C ILE A 150 -17.93 -15.69 -1.22
N ALA A 151 -17.23 -16.80 -1.42
CA ALA A 151 -17.51 -18.07 -0.76
C ALA A 151 -17.46 -17.95 0.78
N LEU A 152 -16.47 -17.26 1.33
CA LEU A 152 -16.36 -17.00 2.77
C LEU A 152 -17.58 -16.23 3.29
N PHE A 153 -17.98 -15.14 2.62
CA PHE A 153 -19.07 -14.30 3.09
C PHE A 153 -20.46 -14.99 2.92
N LEU A 154 -20.59 -15.85 1.93
CA LEU A 154 -21.75 -16.76 1.82
C LEU A 154 -21.78 -17.76 2.99
N ALA A 155 -20.65 -18.39 3.30
CA ALA A 155 -20.51 -19.37 4.38
C ALA A 155 -20.70 -18.73 5.78
N LEU A 156 -20.45 -17.43 5.92
CA LEU A 156 -20.72 -16.63 7.11
C LEU A 156 -22.15 -16.07 7.14
N HIS A 157 -23.00 -16.40 6.17
CA HIS A 157 -24.41 -15.97 6.07
C HIS A 157 -24.59 -14.44 6.14
N LYS A 158 -23.69 -13.68 5.49
CA LYS A 158 -23.77 -12.22 5.50
C LYS A 158 -25.00 -11.73 4.76
N LYS A 159 -25.73 -10.77 5.37
CA LYS A 159 -26.98 -10.22 4.84
C LYS A 159 -26.73 -8.99 3.97
N ARG A 160 -25.73 -8.18 4.32
CA ARG A 160 -25.39 -6.95 3.59
C ARG A 160 -23.89 -6.71 3.57
N VAL A 161 -23.31 -6.90 2.40
CA VAL A 161 -21.87 -6.79 2.17
C VAL A 161 -21.54 -5.53 1.39
N LEU A 162 -20.55 -4.77 1.86
CA LEU A 162 -19.95 -3.66 1.12
C LEU A 162 -18.63 -4.11 0.50
N ILE A 163 -18.53 -3.99 -0.82
CA ILE A 163 -17.31 -4.28 -1.59
C ILE A 163 -16.70 -2.97 -2.07
N ILE A 164 -15.51 -2.67 -1.58
CA ILE A 164 -14.73 -1.47 -1.94
C ILE A 164 -13.62 -1.93 -2.89
N CYS A 165 -13.61 -1.45 -4.13
CA CYS A 165 -12.64 -1.88 -5.14
C CYS A 165 -12.23 -0.73 -6.07
N PRO A 166 -11.17 -0.88 -6.89
CA PRO A 166 -10.87 0.05 -7.97
C PRO A 166 -12.02 0.16 -8.99
N LYS A 167 -12.17 1.34 -9.61
CA LYS A 167 -13.23 1.59 -10.61
C LYS A 167 -13.25 0.55 -11.73
N SER A 168 -12.09 0.08 -12.18
CA SER A 168 -11.94 -0.94 -13.22
C SER A 168 -12.46 -2.33 -12.84
N LEU A 169 -12.70 -2.59 -11.55
CA LEU A 169 -13.14 -3.90 -11.05
C LEU A 169 -14.64 -3.97 -10.73
N LEU A 170 -15.39 -2.87 -10.80
CA LEU A 170 -16.81 -2.82 -10.44
C LEU A 170 -17.61 -3.90 -11.17
N PHE A 171 -17.53 -3.94 -12.48
CA PHE A 171 -18.26 -4.92 -13.31
C PHE A 171 -17.69 -6.35 -13.20
N SER A 172 -16.38 -6.47 -12.97
CA SER A 172 -15.77 -7.78 -12.74
C SER A 172 -16.30 -8.43 -11.45
N TRP A 173 -16.46 -7.65 -10.37
CA TRP A 173 -17.09 -8.12 -9.14
C TRP A 173 -18.55 -8.52 -9.34
N LYS A 174 -19.32 -7.68 -10.06
CA LYS A 174 -20.71 -8.00 -10.38
C LYS A 174 -20.79 -9.31 -11.16
N GLY A 175 -20.01 -9.48 -12.23
CA GLY A 175 -20.02 -10.70 -13.03
C GLY A 175 -19.57 -11.95 -12.26
N GLU A 176 -18.62 -11.86 -11.33
CA GLU A 176 -18.25 -13.01 -10.48
C GLU A 176 -19.36 -13.39 -9.47
N LEU A 177 -20.05 -12.40 -8.90
CA LEU A 177 -21.21 -12.64 -8.04
C LEU A 177 -22.35 -13.34 -8.81
N GLU A 178 -22.68 -12.84 -10.01
CA GLU A 178 -23.71 -13.42 -10.88
C GLU A 178 -23.37 -14.86 -11.30
N LYS A 179 -22.11 -15.17 -11.64
CA LYS A 179 -21.65 -16.53 -11.93
C LYS A 179 -21.80 -17.49 -10.74
N LEU A 180 -21.78 -16.97 -9.52
CA LEU A 180 -21.99 -17.75 -8.31
C LEU A 180 -23.45 -17.75 -7.83
N GLY A 181 -24.38 -17.28 -8.68
CA GLY A 181 -25.81 -17.30 -8.45
C GLY A 181 -26.33 -16.21 -7.50
N GLU A 182 -25.57 -15.12 -7.31
CA GLU A 182 -26.00 -13.96 -6.54
C GLU A 182 -26.68 -12.93 -7.47
N THR A 183 -27.96 -12.70 -7.25
CA THR A 183 -28.79 -11.78 -8.07
C THR A 183 -28.99 -10.42 -7.41
N SER A 184 -28.92 -10.35 -6.07
CA SER A 184 -29.07 -9.10 -5.31
C SER A 184 -27.71 -8.36 -5.24
N VAL A 185 -27.36 -7.68 -6.34
CA VAL A 185 -26.08 -6.98 -6.51
C VAL A 185 -26.32 -5.56 -7.01
N SER A 186 -25.78 -4.56 -6.34
CA SER A 186 -25.86 -3.14 -6.73
C SER A 186 -24.48 -2.52 -6.89
N ILE A 187 -24.29 -1.78 -7.98
CA ILE A 187 -23.14 -0.88 -8.15
C ILE A 187 -23.58 0.52 -7.73
N LEU A 188 -23.18 0.94 -6.54
CA LEU A 188 -23.65 2.18 -5.89
C LEU A 188 -23.25 3.48 -6.63
N SER A 189 -22.39 3.40 -7.65
CA SER A 189 -22.11 4.54 -8.55
C SER A 189 -23.15 4.69 -9.66
N GLU A 190 -23.97 3.68 -9.92
CA GLU A 190 -24.97 3.63 -10.98
C GLU A 190 -26.41 3.59 -10.45
N SER A 191 -26.61 2.92 -9.32
CA SER A 191 -27.89 2.81 -8.65
C SER A 191 -27.79 3.19 -7.18
N ARG A 192 -28.83 3.84 -6.64
CA ARG A 192 -28.98 4.11 -5.19
C ARG A 192 -29.65 2.95 -4.46
N GLU A 193 -30.03 1.90 -5.15
CA GLU A 193 -30.67 0.74 -4.57
C GLU A 193 -29.69 -0.06 -3.72
N ILE A 194 -30.11 -0.38 -2.50
CA ILE A 194 -29.31 -1.16 -1.55
C ILE A 194 -29.64 -2.63 -1.74
N ALA A 195 -28.61 -3.42 -2.06
CA ALA A 195 -28.72 -4.85 -2.28
C ALA A 195 -28.02 -5.65 -1.16
N LYS A 196 -28.01 -6.99 -1.29
CA LYS A 196 -27.18 -7.85 -0.45
C LYS A 196 -25.71 -7.56 -0.67
N TRP A 197 -25.27 -7.40 -1.94
CA TRP A 197 -23.92 -7.07 -2.33
C TRP A 197 -23.87 -5.67 -2.92
N ASN A 198 -23.16 -4.77 -2.27
CA ASN A 198 -23.07 -3.36 -2.65
C ASN A 198 -21.64 -3.05 -3.06
N ILE A 199 -21.42 -2.71 -4.32
CA ILE A 199 -20.10 -2.49 -4.89
C ILE A 199 -19.87 -0.99 -5.09
N ILE A 200 -18.74 -0.48 -4.61
CA ILE A 200 -18.36 0.93 -4.76
C ILE A 200 -16.86 1.08 -5.04
N ASN A 201 -16.50 2.12 -5.78
CA ASN A 201 -15.10 2.47 -5.96
C ASN A 201 -14.58 3.39 -4.82
N TYR A 202 -13.27 3.35 -4.58
CA TYR A 202 -12.61 4.10 -3.53
C TYR A 202 -12.94 5.60 -3.53
N ASP A 203 -12.99 6.22 -4.71
CA ASP A 203 -13.13 7.68 -4.84
C ASP A 203 -14.55 8.16 -4.52
N ARG A 204 -15.53 7.25 -4.54
CA ARG A 204 -16.93 7.53 -4.19
C ARG A 204 -17.33 7.15 -2.77
N LEU A 205 -16.42 6.67 -1.94
CA LEU A 205 -16.73 6.33 -0.54
C LEU A 205 -17.30 7.49 0.27
N SER A 206 -16.97 8.74 -0.08
CA SER A 206 -17.51 9.93 0.59
C SER A 206 -19.00 10.16 0.29
N THR A 207 -19.55 9.57 -0.74
CA THR A 207 -20.97 9.71 -1.11
C THR A 207 -21.86 8.70 -0.42
N LEU A 208 -21.32 7.73 0.34
CA LEU A 208 -22.10 6.73 1.03
C LEU A 208 -22.89 7.35 2.20
N PRO A 209 -24.20 7.09 2.28
CA PRO A 209 -25.00 7.49 3.43
C PRO A 209 -24.58 6.71 4.68
N SER A 210 -24.53 7.39 5.82
CA SER A 210 -24.16 6.77 7.11
C SER A 210 -25.09 5.61 7.48
N SER A 211 -26.38 5.67 7.13
CA SER A 211 -27.35 4.59 7.35
C SER A 211 -26.97 3.30 6.63
N LEU A 212 -26.48 3.39 5.39
CA LEU A 212 -25.96 2.22 4.67
C LEU A 212 -24.73 1.65 5.37
N ILE A 213 -23.76 2.51 5.72
CA ILE A 213 -22.52 2.08 6.38
C ILE A 213 -22.82 1.34 7.70
N GLN A 214 -23.78 1.83 8.48
CA GLN A 214 -24.21 1.19 9.73
C GLN A 214 -24.97 -0.12 9.54
N SER A 215 -25.60 -0.31 8.38
CA SER A 215 -26.42 -1.48 8.09
C SER A 215 -25.64 -2.68 7.53
N VAL A 216 -24.39 -2.48 7.07
CA VAL A 216 -23.58 -3.58 6.55
C VAL A 216 -23.06 -4.47 7.69
N ASP A 217 -22.99 -5.77 7.44
CA ASP A 217 -22.49 -6.78 8.38
C ASP A 217 -21.20 -7.47 7.90
N GLY A 218 -20.72 -7.08 6.71
CA GLY A 218 -19.47 -7.52 6.15
C GLY A 218 -18.83 -6.52 5.18
N ILE A 219 -17.51 -6.37 5.19
CA ILE A 219 -16.77 -5.47 4.29
C ILE A 219 -15.67 -6.22 3.58
N ILE A 220 -15.57 -6.06 2.26
CA ILE A 220 -14.47 -6.53 1.44
C ILE A 220 -13.77 -5.32 0.84
N VAL A 221 -12.46 -5.24 1.01
CA VAL A 221 -11.62 -4.18 0.42
C VAL A 221 -10.66 -4.83 -0.57
N ASP A 222 -10.93 -4.69 -1.85
CA ASP A 222 -10.11 -5.29 -2.91
C ASP A 222 -8.98 -4.36 -3.36
N GLU A 223 -7.86 -4.96 -3.78
CA GLU A 223 -6.60 -4.27 -4.06
C GLU A 223 -6.18 -3.35 -2.89
N ALA A 224 -6.16 -3.92 -1.68
CA ALA A 224 -5.93 -3.18 -0.44
C ALA A 224 -4.59 -2.41 -0.40
N GLN A 225 -3.63 -2.70 -1.31
CA GLN A 225 -2.44 -1.88 -1.47
C GLN A 225 -2.73 -0.42 -1.89
N TYR A 226 -3.96 -0.07 -2.24
CA TYR A 226 -4.37 1.32 -2.45
C TYR A 226 -4.53 2.12 -1.15
N ILE A 227 -4.60 1.45 0.01
CA ILE A 227 -4.83 2.07 1.32
C ILE A 227 -3.63 1.98 2.27
N ILE A 228 -2.42 1.79 1.77
CA ILE A 228 -1.19 1.65 2.58
C ILE A 228 -0.64 2.98 3.13
N HIS A 229 -1.13 4.12 2.67
CA HIS A 229 -0.63 5.43 3.07
C HIS A 229 -1.61 6.14 4.02
N LEU A 230 -1.30 6.16 5.33
CA LEU A 230 -2.16 6.76 6.38
C LEU A 230 -2.62 8.20 6.10
N LYS A 231 -1.80 9.00 5.42
CA LYS A 231 -2.11 10.41 5.13
C LYS A 231 -3.05 10.59 3.93
N SER A 232 -3.22 9.56 3.08
CA SER A 232 -4.07 9.67 1.90
C SER A 232 -5.54 9.75 2.28
N GLN A 233 -6.33 10.57 1.57
CA GLN A 233 -7.77 10.72 1.81
C GLN A 233 -8.50 9.38 1.62
N ARG A 234 -8.10 8.59 0.63
CA ARG A 234 -8.64 7.26 0.36
C ARG A 234 -8.49 6.34 1.57
N THR A 235 -7.29 6.26 2.15
CA THR A 235 -7.01 5.44 3.34
C THR A 235 -7.83 5.89 4.54
N LYS A 236 -7.87 7.21 4.80
CA LYS A 236 -8.64 7.78 5.91
C LYS A 236 -10.12 7.42 5.78
N ARG A 237 -10.68 7.53 4.57
CA ARG A 237 -12.09 7.24 4.34
C ARG A 237 -12.43 5.77 4.52
N VAL A 238 -11.57 4.84 4.03
CA VAL A 238 -11.77 3.40 4.27
C VAL A 238 -11.72 3.07 5.76
N ILE A 239 -10.73 3.61 6.49
CA ILE A 239 -10.64 3.43 7.96
C ILE A 239 -11.91 3.95 8.65
N GLU A 240 -12.42 5.11 8.24
CA GLU A 240 -13.63 5.72 8.78
C GLU A 240 -14.85 4.83 8.54
N VAL A 241 -15.08 4.37 7.30
CA VAL A 241 -16.16 3.44 6.94
C VAL A 241 -16.09 2.17 7.77
N CYS A 242 -14.91 1.54 7.87
CA CYS A 242 -14.73 0.33 8.68
C CYS A 242 -14.96 0.55 10.18
N LYS A 243 -14.74 1.77 10.70
CA LYS A 243 -14.97 2.11 12.11
C LYS A 243 -16.41 2.51 12.39
N MET A 244 -17.09 3.19 11.47
CA MET A 244 -18.50 3.54 11.60
C MET A 244 -19.42 2.32 11.62
N SER A 245 -19.02 1.23 10.97
CA SER A 245 -19.71 -0.05 10.99
C SER A 245 -19.38 -0.83 12.25
N SER A 246 -19.92 -0.43 13.40
CA SER A 246 -19.62 -1.07 14.70
C SER A 246 -20.09 -2.53 14.77
N SER A 247 -21.14 -2.90 14.03
CA SER A 247 -21.68 -4.26 13.91
C SER A 247 -20.84 -5.19 13.03
N VAL A 248 -19.94 -4.64 12.20
CA VAL A 248 -19.12 -5.45 11.29
C VAL A 248 -18.01 -6.16 12.05
N GLN A 249 -18.11 -7.48 12.11
CA GLN A 249 -17.10 -8.38 12.69
C GLN A 249 -16.24 -9.06 11.62
N ASP A 250 -16.60 -8.93 10.32
CA ASP A 250 -15.88 -9.57 9.22
C ASP A 250 -15.48 -8.56 8.17
N ILE A 251 -14.18 -8.26 8.15
CA ILE A 251 -13.53 -7.38 7.18
C ILE A 251 -12.46 -8.19 6.47
N LEU A 252 -12.54 -8.28 5.15
CA LEU A 252 -11.54 -8.98 4.36
C LEU A 252 -10.80 -7.99 3.46
N LEU A 253 -9.49 -7.90 3.65
CA LEU A 253 -8.61 -7.10 2.79
C LEU A 253 -7.96 -8.02 1.77
N LEU A 254 -8.16 -7.75 0.48
CA LEU A 254 -7.60 -8.55 -0.61
C LEU A 254 -6.42 -7.84 -1.24
N SER A 255 -5.27 -8.50 -1.32
CA SER A 255 -4.11 -7.99 -2.05
C SER A 255 -3.14 -9.10 -2.41
N GLY A 256 -2.72 -9.19 -3.67
CA GLY A 256 -1.61 -10.06 -4.06
C GLY A 256 -0.27 -9.60 -3.49
N THR A 257 -0.15 -8.31 -3.23
CA THR A 257 1.07 -7.63 -2.75
C THR A 257 0.70 -6.65 -1.63
N PRO A 258 0.49 -7.15 -0.42
CA PRO A 258 -0.03 -6.34 0.68
C PRO A 258 0.95 -5.27 1.17
N ILE A 259 2.24 -5.42 0.88
CA ILE A 259 3.30 -4.43 1.10
C ILE A 259 3.98 -4.13 -0.24
N LYS A 260 4.36 -2.87 -0.45
CA LYS A 260 5.08 -2.45 -1.65
C LYS A 260 6.55 -2.08 -1.40
N ARG A 261 6.87 -1.59 -0.20
CA ARG A 261 8.22 -1.10 0.11
C ARG A 261 8.57 -1.13 1.59
N ASP A 262 7.63 -0.85 2.48
CA ASP A 262 7.95 -0.35 3.80
C ASP A 262 7.05 -0.98 4.87
N PRO A 263 7.58 -1.52 5.99
CA PRO A 263 6.78 -2.09 7.08
C PRO A 263 5.69 -1.16 7.65
N LYS A 264 5.85 0.17 7.57
CA LYS A 264 4.80 1.11 8.01
C LYS A 264 3.51 1.02 7.16
N GLU A 265 3.58 0.43 5.97
CA GLU A 265 2.42 0.21 5.11
C GLU A 265 1.40 -0.77 5.71
N TRP A 266 1.78 -1.53 6.74
CA TRP A 266 0.88 -2.38 7.50
C TRP A 266 -0.04 -1.61 8.47
N ILE A 267 0.33 -0.41 8.87
CA ILE A 267 -0.37 0.32 9.93
C ILE A 267 -1.85 0.57 9.59
N PRO A 268 -2.24 0.93 8.36
CA PRO A 268 -3.65 1.02 7.99
C PRO A 268 -4.41 -0.29 8.13
N TYR A 269 -3.79 -1.42 7.78
CA TYR A 269 -4.42 -2.74 7.92
C TYR A 269 -4.66 -3.09 9.39
N LEU A 270 -3.66 -2.83 10.25
CA LEU A 270 -3.80 -2.99 11.69
C LEU A 270 -4.91 -2.10 12.25
N LEU A 271 -5.02 -0.84 11.81
CA LEU A 271 -6.09 0.08 12.23
C LEU A 271 -7.50 -0.39 11.85
N ILE A 272 -7.62 -1.13 10.73
CA ILE A 272 -8.90 -1.65 10.24
C ILE A 272 -9.24 -2.96 10.95
N LEU A 273 -8.28 -3.87 11.07
CA LEU A 273 -8.53 -5.25 11.45
C LEU A 273 -8.35 -5.53 12.95
N ASP A 274 -7.50 -4.76 13.63
CA ASP A 274 -7.23 -4.95 15.05
C ASP A 274 -7.95 -3.87 15.88
N PRO A 275 -9.01 -4.23 16.66
CA PRO A 275 -9.73 -3.27 17.50
C PRO A 275 -8.86 -2.61 18.57
N GLN A 276 -7.72 -3.20 18.92
CA GLN A 276 -6.80 -2.65 19.92
C GLN A 276 -5.99 -1.46 19.40
N ILE A 277 -5.90 -1.30 18.09
CA ILE A 277 -5.14 -0.21 17.48
C ILE A 277 -5.98 1.07 17.42
N THR A 278 -5.53 2.08 18.16
CA THR A 278 -6.07 3.44 18.07
C THR A 278 -5.27 4.29 17.10
N LEU A 279 -5.83 5.42 16.64
CA LEU A 279 -5.09 6.39 15.82
C LEU A 279 -3.86 6.95 16.57
N LYS A 280 -3.95 7.12 17.89
CA LYS A 280 -2.83 7.55 18.74
C LYS A 280 -1.70 6.52 18.73
N LEU A 281 -2.03 5.22 18.84
CA LEU A 281 -1.07 4.14 18.78
C LEU A 281 -0.46 3.98 17.38
N ALA A 282 -1.26 4.12 16.32
CA ALA A 282 -0.77 4.15 14.94
C ALA A 282 0.23 5.30 14.71
N GLY A 283 -0.04 6.49 15.25
CA GLY A 283 0.90 7.61 15.23
C GLY A 283 2.21 7.31 15.96
N LEU A 284 2.15 6.57 17.07
CA LEU A 284 3.34 6.06 17.75
C LEU A 284 4.14 5.10 16.88
N PHE A 285 3.49 4.16 16.19
CA PHE A 285 4.16 3.22 15.29
C PHE A 285 4.91 3.92 14.16
N VAL A 286 4.30 4.94 13.55
CA VAL A 286 5.00 5.75 12.51
C VAL A 286 6.27 6.38 13.08
N ARG A 287 6.23 6.89 14.31
CA ARG A 287 7.42 7.49 14.96
C ARG A 287 8.47 6.45 15.32
N ILE A 288 8.07 5.31 15.87
CA ILE A 288 8.98 4.19 16.15
C ILE A 288 9.67 3.73 14.86
N PHE A 289 8.91 3.62 13.77
CA PHE A 289 9.46 3.22 12.48
C PHE A 289 10.55 4.21 11.99
N LEU A 290 10.30 5.51 12.10
CA LEU A 290 11.26 6.54 11.69
C LEU A 290 12.52 6.57 12.56
N THR A 291 12.39 6.25 13.85
CA THR A 291 13.50 6.32 14.81
C THR A 291 14.20 4.96 14.98
N TYR A 292 13.45 3.87 14.90
CA TYR A 292 13.90 2.50 15.20
C TYR A 292 13.29 1.49 14.21
N PRO A 293 13.73 1.48 12.95
CA PRO A 293 13.13 0.65 11.89
C PRO A 293 13.11 -0.85 12.21
N SER A 294 14.19 -1.37 12.81
CA SER A 294 14.31 -2.80 13.17
C SER A 294 13.29 -3.24 14.22
N LEU A 295 13.02 -2.39 15.22
CA LEU A 295 12.00 -2.65 16.24
C LEU A 295 10.60 -2.67 15.63
N MET A 296 10.29 -1.70 14.77
CA MET A 296 8.99 -1.66 14.08
C MET A 296 8.80 -2.86 13.16
N LYS A 297 9.86 -3.26 12.45
CA LYS A 297 9.84 -4.45 11.61
C LYS A 297 9.51 -5.69 12.44
N HIS A 298 10.11 -5.85 13.60
CA HIS A 298 9.83 -6.99 14.51
C HIS A 298 8.37 -6.99 14.98
N ILE A 299 7.86 -5.86 15.48
CA ILE A 299 6.47 -5.73 15.93
C ILE A 299 5.50 -6.03 14.78
N ALA A 300 5.72 -5.45 13.61
CA ALA A 300 4.87 -5.67 12.44
C ALA A 300 4.86 -7.15 12.04
N THR A 301 6.02 -7.79 11.94
CA THR A 301 6.14 -9.21 11.56
C THR A 301 5.38 -10.12 12.50
N VAL A 302 5.53 -9.94 13.82
CA VAL A 302 4.82 -10.76 14.81
C VAL A 302 3.30 -10.62 14.67
N ARG A 303 2.81 -9.40 14.51
CA ARG A 303 1.36 -9.13 14.40
C ARG A 303 0.78 -9.60 13.07
N MET A 304 1.52 -9.42 12.00
CA MET A 304 1.02 -9.76 10.66
C MET A 304 0.94 -11.26 10.39
N ARG A 305 1.70 -12.10 11.12
CA ARG A 305 1.58 -13.58 11.02
C ARG A 305 0.17 -14.09 11.30
N GLY A 306 -0.54 -13.47 12.24
CA GLY A 306 -1.95 -13.82 12.53
C GLY A 306 -2.95 -13.22 11.55
N LEU A 307 -2.62 -12.08 10.96
CA LEU A 307 -3.51 -11.31 10.10
C LEU A 307 -3.51 -11.79 8.65
N VAL A 308 -2.37 -12.22 8.13
CA VAL A 308 -2.17 -12.51 6.70
C VAL A 308 -2.29 -13.99 6.40
N ALA A 309 -3.16 -14.33 5.46
CA ALA A 309 -3.17 -15.62 4.79
C ALA A 309 -2.52 -15.46 3.42
N ARG A 310 -1.38 -16.11 3.19
CA ARG A 310 -0.62 -16.03 1.94
C ARG A 310 -0.54 -17.38 1.26
N GLU A 311 -0.81 -17.38 -0.05
CA GLU A 311 -0.58 -18.52 -0.93
C GLU A 311 0.11 -18.04 -2.21
N THR A 312 0.93 -18.92 -2.79
CA THR A 312 1.72 -18.64 -3.99
C THR A 312 1.30 -19.52 -5.16
N LYS A 313 1.63 -19.10 -6.38
CA LYS A 313 1.34 -19.86 -7.60
C LYS A 313 2.08 -21.19 -7.70
N ALA A 314 3.04 -21.46 -6.82
CA ALA A 314 3.75 -22.75 -6.79
C ALA A 314 2.80 -23.96 -6.65
N GLN A 315 1.55 -23.72 -6.25
CA GLN A 315 0.52 -24.77 -6.13
C GLN A 315 -0.28 -24.98 -7.43
N LEU A 316 -0.07 -24.17 -8.47
CA LEU A 316 -0.77 -24.27 -9.75
C LEU A 316 0.14 -24.90 -10.82
N THR A 317 -0.44 -25.74 -11.64
CA THR A 317 0.19 -26.23 -12.88
C THR A 317 -0.05 -25.21 -13.98
N LEU A 318 0.88 -24.25 -14.12
CA LEU A 318 0.86 -23.25 -15.19
C LEU A 318 2.02 -23.52 -16.17
N PRO A 319 1.91 -23.13 -17.44
CA PRO A 319 3.04 -23.12 -18.35
C PRO A 319 4.22 -22.32 -17.78
N PRO A 320 5.48 -22.62 -18.14
CA PRO A 320 6.62 -21.89 -17.60
C PRO A 320 6.58 -20.40 -17.95
N LYS A 321 7.08 -19.57 -17.01
CA LYS A 321 7.28 -18.14 -17.19
C LYS A 321 8.75 -17.81 -17.14
N THR A 322 9.28 -17.19 -18.18
CA THR A 322 10.68 -16.77 -18.28
C THR A 322 10.77 -15.24 -18.36
N VAL A 323 11.73 -14.67 -17.67
CA VAL A 323 12.04 -13.22 -17.77
C VAL A 323 13.46 -13.10 -18.32
N VAL A 324 13.61 -12.36 -19.41
CA VAL A 324 14.86 -12.20 -20.16
C VAL A 324 15.22 -10.73 -20.29
N ASP A 325 16.43 -10.36 -19.89
CA ASP A 325 16.97 -9.03 -20.17
C ASP A 325 17.53 -8.99 -21.61
N VAL A 326 17.00 -8.11 -22.45
CA VAL A 326 17.50 -7.87 -23.81
C VAL A 326 18.24 -6.53 -23.87
N ARG A 327 19.45 -6.54 -24.47
CA ARG A 327 20.29 -5.34 -24.52
C ARG A 327 20.24 -4.69 -25.90
N TRP A 328 19.72 -3.46 -25.94
CA TRP A 328 19.60 -2.67 -27.13
C TRP A 328 20.54 -1.47 -27.12
N THR A 329 20.86 -0.95 -28.28
CA THR A 329 21.73 0.23 -28.47
C THR A 329 20.90 1.42 -28.92
N ILE A 330 21.37 2.62 -28.57
CA ILE A 330 20.84 3.89 -29.05
C ILE A 330 22.01 4.77 -29.49
N PRO A 331 21.82 5.66 -30.49
CA PRO A 331 22.89 6.52 -30.99
C PRO A 331 23.48 7.43 -29.91
N ASP A 332 22.60 8.08 -29.13
CA ASP A 332 22.95 9.13 -28.18
C ASP A 332 23.14 8.58 -26.75
N LEU A 333 23.71 7.37 -26.63
CA LEU A 333 23.85 6.65 -25.35
C LEU A 333 24.51 7.49 -24.26
N ASN A 334 25.49 8.32 -24.60
CA ASN A 334 26.25 9.14 -23.66
C ASN A 334 25.37 10.18 -22.93
N GLU A 335 24.25 10.60 -23.50
CA GLU A 335 23.29 11.50 -22.85
C GLU A 335 22.48 10.82 -21.76
N TYR A 336 22.43 9.48 -21.76
CA TYR A 336 21.58 8.68 -20.88
C TYR A 336 22.38 7.83 -19.88
N VAL A 337 23.71 8.00 -19.82
CA VAL A 337 24.52 7.41 -18.75
C VAL A 337 24.37 8.22 -17.46
N TRP A 338 24.38 7.52 -16.32
CA TRP A 338 24.05 8.12 -15.03
C TRP A 338 24.99 9.29 -14.62
N PRO A 339 26.30 9.25 -14.87
CA PRO A 339 27.17 10.40 -14.59
C PRO A 339 26.73 11.68 -15.32
N THR A 340 26.40 11.59 -16.62
CA THR A 340 25.91 12.73 -17.41
C THR A 340 24.59 13.26 -16.87
N ILE A 341 23.61 12.39 -16.64
CA ILE A 341 22.29 12.76 -16.09
C ILE A 341 22.44 13.36 -14.69
N SER A 342 23.25 12.76 -13.85
CA SER A 342 23.49 13.26 -12.48
C SER A 342 24.12 14.66 -12.47
N LYS A 343 25.04 14.92 -13.39
CA LYS A 343 25.63 16.24 -13.59
C LYS A 343 24.56 17.24 -14.05
N GLU A 344 23.80 16.90 -15.09
CA GLU A 344 22.74 17.75 -15.63
C GLU A 344 21.66 18.06 -14.58
N ILE A 345 21.24 17.07 -13.79
CA ILE A 345 20.32 17.30 -12.67
C ILE A 345 20.93 18.29 -11.67
N LYS A 346 22.22 18.17 -11.35
CA LYS A 346 22.92 19.06 -10.43
C LYS A 346 23.00 20.48 -10.97
N ASP A 347 23.28 20.64 -12.26
CA ASP A 347 23.46 21.93 -12.91
C ASP A 347 22.11 22.64 -13.16
N LEU A 348 21.08 21.91 -13.60
CA LEU A 348 19.75 22.47 -13.90
C LEU A 348 18.86 22.67 -12.67
N THR A 349 19.04 21.89 -11.61
CA THR A 349 18.17 22.02 -10.42
C THR A 349 18.17 23.44 -9.83
N PRO A 350 19.30 24.12 -9.64
CA PRO A 350 19.32 25.50 -9.15
C PRO A 350 18.59 26.48 -10.10
N ILE A 351 18.77 26.31 -11.41
CA ILE A 351 18.15 27.18 -12.43
C ILE A 351 16.62 27.06 -12.38
N TYR A 352 16.09 25.85 -12.43
CA TYR A 352 14.63 25.61 -12.35
C TYR A 352 14.04 25.99 -10.98
N VAL A 353 14.81 25.83 -9.90
CA VAL A 353 14.37 26.30 -8.59
C VAL A 353 14.28 27.83 -8.59
N GLU A 354 15.20 28.53 -9.26
CA GLU A 354 15.17 29.99 -9.35
C GLU A 354 14.05 30.49 -10.29
N GLU A 355 13.83 29.87 -11.46
CA GLU A 355 12.68 30.18 -12.32
C GLU A 355 11.35 29.98 -11.58
N TYR A 356 11.26 28.92 -10.80
CA TYR A 356 10.13 28.62 -9.99
C TYR A 356 9.95 29.65 -8.84
N ARG A 357 11.03 30.26 -8.36
CA ARG A 357 11.02 31.38 -7.42
C ARG A 357 10.46 32.67 -8.05
N GLN A 358 10.93 32.99 -9.24
CA GLN A 358 10.55 34.20 -9.97
C GLN A 358 9.05 34.25 -10.32
N LEU A 359 8.47 33.13 -10.69
CA LEU A 359 7.04 33.00 -11.01
C LEU A 359 6.11 33.37 -9.84
N TYR A 360 6.59 33.30 -8.60
CA TYR A 360 5.80 33.56 -7.38
C TYR A 360 6.06 34.91 -6.72
N LEU A 361 7.11 35.62 -7.13
CA LEU A 361 7.40 36.97 -6.63
C LEU A 361 6.29 37.98 -6.97
N SER A 362 5.54 37.72 -8.05
CA SER A 362 4.44 38.60 -8.49
C SER A 362 3.16 38.48 -7.66
N SER A 363 2.95 37.40 -6.92
CA SER A 363 1.71 37.16 -6.12
C SER A 363 1.84 37.53 -4.64
N TRP A 364 3.03 37.97 -4.19
CA TRP A 364 3.30 38.27 -2.80
C TRP A 364 2.44 39.37 -2.15
N PRO A 365 2.15 40.50 -2.83
CA PRO A 365 1.30 41.56 -2.26
C PRO A 365 -0.10 41.10 -1.90
N GLU A 366 -0.69 40.22 -2.70
CA GLU A 366 -2.05 39.70 -2.48
C GLU A 366 -2.09 38.77 -1.25
N ILE A 367 -1.05 37.96 -1.07
CA ILE A 367 -0.94 37.05 0.07
C ILE A 367 -0.77 37.79 1.38
N MET A 368 0.04 38.84 1.39
CA MET A 368 0.20 39.71 2.57
C MET A 368 -1.09 40.41 2.94
N SER A 369 -1.85 40.88 1.94
CA SER A 369 -3.18 41.50 2.16
C SER A 369 -4.17 40.48 2.76
N GLU A 370 -4.17 39.25 2.28
CA GLU A 370 -5.02 38.16 2.79
C GLU A 370 -4.66 37.75 4.23
N LEU A 371 -3.41 37.77 4.61
CA LEU A 371 -2.96 37.48 5.98
C LEU A 371 -3.39 38.56 6.97
N LEU A 372 -3.32 39.85 6.55
CA LEU A 372 -3.75 40.99 7.36
C LEU A 372 -5.26 41.00 7.61
N THR A 373 -6.07 40.48 6.69
CA THR A 373 -7.53 40.40 6.87
C THR A 373 -7.96 39.26 7.80
N LYS A 374 -7.06 38.36 8.19
CA LYS A 374 -7.37 37.13 8.97
C LYS A 374 -6.95 37.16 10.44
N ASN A 375 -6.95 38.33 11.08
CA ASN A 375 -6.67 38.51 12.52
C ASN A 375 -5.28 38.03 13.01
N VAL A 376 -4.28 38.05 12.16
CA VAL A 376 -2.87 37.86 12.59
C VAL A 376 -2.41 39.20 13.20
N SER A 377 -1.89 39.17 14.43
CA SER A 377 -1.42 40.39 15.09
C SER A 377 -0.21 40.99 14.36
N LYS A 378 -0.07 42.32 14.40
CA LYS A 378 1.10 42.99 13.82
C LYS A 378 2.44 42.47 14.37
N GLN A 379 2.47 42.02 15.63
CA GLN A 379 3.65 41.45 16.26
C GLN A 379 4.00 40.07 15.70
N GLU A 380 3.00 39.21 15.48
CA GLU A 380 3.20 37.89 14.85
C GLU A 380 3.66 38.01 13.38
N LEU A 381 3.12 39.02 12.67
CA LEU A 381 3.53 39.30 11.30
C LEU A 381 4.95 39.86 11.24
N SER A 382 5.33 40.75 12.16
CA SER A 382 6.70 41.28 12.24
C SER A 382 7.71 40.22 12.56
N LEU A 383 7.42 39.30 13.49
CA LEU A 383 8.26 38.18 13.84
C LEU A 383 8.39 37.17 12.67
N PHE A 384 7.32 36.99 11.93
CA PHE A 384 7.33 36.16 10.73
C PHE A 384 8.23 36.73 9.63
N VAL A 385 8.12 38.03 9.34
CA VAL A 385 8.94 38.75 8.36
C VAL A 385 10.42 38.70 8.77
N GLU A 386 10.73 38.95 10.05
CA GLU A 386 12.09 38.88 10.59
C GLU A 386 12.71 37.47 10.44
N LEU A 387 11.93 36.42 10.69
CA LEU A 387 12.36 35.04 10.47
C LEU A 387 12.60 34.74 9.00
N CYS A 388 11.73 35.20 8.11
CA CYS A 388 11.89 35.02 6.67
C CYS A 388 13.18 35.70 6.15
N ILE A 389 13.48 36.90 6.64
CA ILE A 389 14.71 37.64 6.30
C ILE A 389 15.94 36.92 6.86
N ARG A 390 15.90 36.52 8.13
CA ARG A 390 17.00 35.86 8.83
C ARG A 390 17.38 34.51 8.21
N GLU A 391 16.40 33.69 7.85
CA GLU A 391 16.61 32.38 7.22
C GLU A 391 16.74 32.47 5.70
N LYS A 392 16.82 33.68 5.12
CA LYS A 392 16.91 33.93 3.67
C LYS A 392 15.83 33.17 2.87
N LEU A 393 14.62 33.14 3.40
CA LEU A 393 13.50 32.50 2.75
C LEU A 393 13.12 33.25 1.49
N THR A 394 12.85 32.47 0.48
CA THR A 394 12.28 32.97 -0.76
C THR A 394 10.79 33.31 -0.57
N PRO A 395 10.20 34.20 -1.36
CA PRO A 395 8.79 34.58 -1.26
C PRO A 395 7.84 33.38 -1.24
N ARG A 396 8.12 32.35 -1.99
CA ARG A 396 7.30 31.14 -2.04
C ARG A 396 7.40 30.30 -0.77
N GLU A 397 8.59 30.18 -0.20
CA GLU A 397 8.77 29.52 1.09
C GLU A 397 8.03 30.31 2.17
N GLN A 398 8.00 31.65 2.06
CA GLN A 398 7.25 32.54 2.91
C GLN A 398 5.73 32.31 2.76
N GLU A 399 5.22 32.22 1.53
CA GLU A 399 3.80 31.92 1.24
C GLU A 399 3.38 30.57 1.82
N TRP A 400 4.15 29.55 1.56
CA TRP A 400 3.88 28.21 2.07
C TRP A 400 3.89 28.18 3.59
N VAL A 401 4.86 28.85 4.23
CA VAL A 401 4.91 29.02 5.69
C VAL A 401 3.70 29.78 6.19
N ALA A 402 3.31 30.88 5.54
CA ALA A 402 2.13 31.67 5.89
C ALA A 402 0.83 30.84 5.80
N SER A 403 0.66 30.08 4.73
CA SER A 403 -0.51 29.18 4.59
C SER A 403 -0.59 28.11 5.68
N ARG A 404 0.58 27.68 6.19
CA ARG A 404 0.67 26.69 7.26
C ARG A 404 0.55 27.29 8.65
N ILE A 405 1.01 28.52 8.87
CA ILE A 405 0.76 29.25 10.12
C ILE A 405 -0.74 29.36 10.39
N LYS A 406 -1.54 29.64 9.37
CA LYS A 406 -3.01 29.64 9.48
C LYS A 406 -3.56 28.27 9.93
N TYR A 407 -3.05 27.19 9.40
CA TYR A 407 -3.44 25.84 9.81
C TYR A 407 -2.97 25.52 11.24
N TRP A 408 -1.78 25.98 11.64
CA TRP A 408 -1.18 25.72 12.94
C TRP A 408 -1.75 26.65 14.04
N SER A 409 -2.11 27.88 13.73
CA SER A 409 -2.76 28.79 14.69
C SER A 409 -4.14 28.32 15.13
N THR A 410 -4.79 27.48 14.33
CA THR A 410 -6.05 26.81 14.70
C THR A 410 -5.85 25.52 15.52
N LEU A 411 -4.62 24.98 15.59
CA LEU A 411 -4.29 23.70 16.21
C LEU A 411 -3.43 23.82 17.48
N LEU A 412 -2.78 24.95 17.72
CA LEU A 412 -1.87 25.17 18.84
C LEU A 412 -2.49 26.15 19.84
N ASP A 413 -2.60 25.67 21.07
CA ASP A 413 -2.87 26.53 22.22
C ASP A 413 -1.78 27.60 22.32
N ARG A 414 -2.14 28.86 22.48
CA ARG A 414 -1.31 30.06 22.33
C ARG A 414 -0.10 30.20 23.29
N THR A 415 0.23 29.18 24.06
CA THR A 415 1.20 29.26 25.16
C THR A 415 2.64 28.88 24.82
N ASP A 416 2.96 28.39 23.60
CA ASP A 416 4.30 27.88 23.30
C ASP A 416 4.90 28.35 21.97
N LEU A 417 5.08 29.67 21.85
CA LEU A 417 5.66 30.33 20.66
C LEU A 417 7.09 29.84 20.32
N ARG A 418 7.92 29.44 21.29
CA ARG A 418 9.29 28.98 21.05
C ARG A 418 9.36 27.61 20.40
N HIS A 419 8.48 26.69 20.74
CA HIS A 419 8.38 25.37 20.07
C HIS A 419 7.86 25.52 18.65
N SER A 420 6.95 26.44 18.40
CA SER A 420 6.41 26.76 17.08
C SER A 420 7.47 27.28 16.12
N LEU A 421 8.46 28.05 16.60
CA LEU A 421 9.56 28.59 15.79
C LEU A 421 10.55 27.52 15.32
N LEU A 422 10.88 26.55 16.19
CA LEU A 422 11.75 25.42 15.84
C LEU A 422 11.08 24.45 14.85
N ASP A 423 9.79 24.27 14.96
CA ASP A 423 9.01 23.44 14.05
C ASP A 423 8.78 24.14 12.70
N MET A 424 8.70 25.48 12.66
CA MET A 424 8.69 26.27 11.43
C MET A 424 10.01 26.13 10.65
N GLN A 425 11.16 26.22 11.30
CA GLN A 425 12.45 25.99 10.61
C GLN A 425 12.55 24.60 9.98
N LYS A 426 12.09 23.57 10.68
CA LYS A 426 12.04 22.20 10.14
C LYS A 426 11.10 22.08 8.95
N LEU A 427 9.96 22.76 9.00
CA LEU A 427 8.97 22.83 7.93
C LEU A 427 9.53 23.50 6.68
N ILE A 428 10.19 24.62 6.83
CA ILE A 428 10.82 25.37 5.73
C ILE A 428 11.87 24.54 5.02
N ARG A 429 12.78 23.91 5.78
CA ARG A 429 13.79 23.00 5.22
C ARG A 429 13.16 21.78 4.53
N SER A 430 12.03 21.30 5.05
CA SER A 430 11.26 20.20 4.44
C SER A 430 10.63 20.63 3.11
N PHE A 431 10.18 21.87 3.02
CA PHE A 431 9.59 22.42 1.79
C PHE A 431 10.63 22.65 0.71
N ALA A 432 11.75 23.29 1.03
CA ALA A 432 12.85 23.48 0.09
C ALA A 432 13.34 22.16 -0.52
N ARG A 433 13.51 21.13 0.32
CA ARG A 433 13.83 19.76 -0.14
C ARG A 433 12.73 19.18 -1.04
N SER A 434 11.46 19.48 -0.76
CA SER A 434 10.33 18.99 -1.56
C SER A 434 10.29 19.61 -2.95
N VAL A 435 10.59 20.92 -3.07
CA VAL A 435 10.70 21.62 -4.37
C VAL A 435 11.88 21.07 -5.18
N GLU A 436 13.03 20.95 -4.55
CA GLU A 436 14.23 20.40 -5.18
C GLU A 436 14.00 18.96 -5.68
N ALA A 437 13.37 18.12 -4.85
CA ALA A 437 13.00 16.76 -5.22
C ALA A 437 12.02 16.72 -6.39
N LYS A 438 11.07 17.66 -6.45
CA LYS A 438 10.10 17.76 -7.55
C LYS A 438 10.80 18.17 -8.85
N VAL A 439 11.68 19.15 -8.83
CA VAL A 439 12.47 19.60 -9.99
C VAL A 439 13.33 18.45 -10.51
N ARG A 440 14.09 17.79 -9.63
CA ARG A 440 14.88 16.60 -10.00
C ARG A 440 14.05 15.51 -10.63
N SER A 441 12.86 15.23 -10.07
CA SER A 441 11.93 14.24 -10.61
C SER A 441 11.45 14.61 -12.01
N THR A 442 11.22 15.89 -12.29
CA THR A 442 10.78 16.39 -13.61
C THR A 442 11.89 16.23 -14.65
N ILE A 443 13.12 16.61 -14.32
CA ILE A 443 14.28 16.45 -15.21
C ILE A 443 14.49 14.96 -15.54
N LEU A 444 14.48 14.12 -14.51
CA LEU A 444 14.65 12.68 -14.67
C LEU A 444 13.53 12.06 -15.53
N PHE A 445 12.29 12.51 -15.36
CA PHE A 445 11.16 12.06 -16.18
C PHE A 445 11.36 12.43 -17.65
N SER A 446 11.74 13.68 -17.95
CA SER A 446 12.01 14.15 -19.31
C SER A 446 13.14 13.35 -19.98
N LYS A 447 14.24 13.10 -19.26
CA LYS A 447 15.35 12.28 -19.77
C LYS A 447 14.94 10.84 -20.06
N ARG A 448 14.13 10.24 -19.19
CA ARG A 448 13.58 8.90 -19.44
C ARG A 448 12.70 8.85 -20.67
N GLU A 449 11.84 9.86 -20.86
CA GLU A 449 10.97 9.94 -22.01
C GLU A 449 11.76 10.02 -23.31
N GLN A 450 12.74 10.91 -23.38
CA GLN A 450 13.65 11.08 -24.53
C GLN A 450 14.42 9.79 -24.82
N CYS A 451 14.95 9.14 -23.80
CA CYS A 451 15.67 7.88 -23.91
C CYS A 451 14.80 6.78 -24.55
N ILE A 452 13.55 6.64 -24.10
CA ILE A 452 12.64 5.61 -24.63
C ILE A 452 12.23 5.94 -26.06
N LEU A 453 12.03 7.21 -26.40
CA LEU A 453 11.76 7.62 -27.79
C LEU A 453 12.95 7.31 -28.70
N SER A 454 14.19 7.62 -28.28
CA SER A 454 15.41 7.25 -29.00
C SER A 454 15.54 5.74 -29.16
N LEU A 455 15.23 4.97 -28.09
CA LEU A 455 15.24 3.51 -28.10
C LEU A 455 14.28 2.94 -29.16
N ILE A 456 13.04 3.40 -29.21
CA ILE A 456 12.04 2.94 -30.16
C ILE A 456 12.49 3.29 -31.59
N ARG A 457 12.87 4.54 -31.83
CA ARG A 457 13.28 5.01 -33.18
C ARG A 457 14.46 4.24 -33.75
N SER A 458 15.40 3.85 -32.90
CA SER A 458 16.64 3.19 -33.33
C SER A 458 16.56 1.66 -33.40
N ASN A 459 15.46 1.04 -32.96
CA ASN A 459 15.38 -0.41 -32.86
C ASN A 459 14.10 -1.01 -33.47
N TRP A 460 13.55 -0.39 -34.51
CA TRP A 460 12.33 -0.90 -35.17
C TRP A 460 12.48 -2.34 -35.64
N ALA A 461 13.61 -2.69 -36.29
CA ALA A 461 13.87 -4.06 -36.74
C ALA A 461 13.72 -5.09 -35.59
N LYS A 462 14.25 -4.77 -34.40
CA LYS A 462 14.13 -5.66 -33.24
C LYS A 462 12.73 -5.71 -32.66
N ILE A 463 11.96 -4.62 -32.76
CA ILE A 463 10.55 -4.58 -32.34
C ILE A 463 9.73 -5.48 -33.27
N CYS A 464 9.93 -5.39 -34.57
CA CYS A 464 9.25 -6.21 -35.57
C CYS A 464 9.66 -7.70 -35.42
N GLU A 465 10.96 -7.98 -35.21
CA GLU A 465 11.44 -9.32 -34.89
C GLU A 465 10.77 -9.91 -33.66
N PHE A 466 10.68 -9.12 -32.56
CA PHE A 466 9.99 -9.55 -31.34
C PHE A 466 8.52 -9.87 -31.59
N ILE A 467 7.80 -9.06 -32.37
CA ILE A 467 6.38 -9.29 -32.69
C ILE A 467 6.23 -10.62 -33.45
N ASN A 468 7.17 -10.95 -34.31
CA ASN A 468 7.13 -12.12 -35.19
C ASN A 468 7.75 -13.39 -34.56
N LEU A 469 8.23 -13.34 -33.30
CA LEU A 469 8.82 -14.51 -32.63
C LEU A 469 7.87 -15.71 -32.54
N THR A 470 6.57 -15.47 -32.41
CA THR A 470 5.52 -16.48 -32.36
C THR A 470 4.29 -15.98 -33.09
N GLU A 471 3.37 -16.87 -33.48
CA GLU A 471 2.08 -16.50 -34.09
C GLU A 471 1.09 -15.91 -33.08
N ASN A 472 1.36 -16.07 -31.75
CA ASN A 472 0.49 -15.57 -30.71
C ASN A 472 0.62 -14.05 -30.54
N LYS A 473 -0.41 -13.45 -29.93
CA LYS A 473 -0.46 -12.02 -29.66
C LYS A 473 0.64 -11.54 -28.72
N SER A 474 1.03 -10.27 -28.87
CA SER A 474 2.14 -9.66 -28.14
C SER A 474 1.66 -8.46 -27.33
N ILE A 475 2.35 -8.18 -26.23
CA ILE A 475 2.15 -6.98 -25.42
C ILE A 475 3.42 -6.14 -25.41
N LEU A 476 3.32 -4.88 -25.78
CA LEU A 476 4.40 -3.89 -25.66
C LEU A 476 4.00 -2.87 -24.59
N CYS A 477 4.82 -2.73 -23.55
CA CYS A 477 4.43 -1.91 -22.42
C CYS A 477 5.58 -1.08 -21.83
N GLY A 478 5.19 -0.07 -21.05
CA GLY A 478 6.11 0.82 -20.35
C GLY A 478 5.35 1.70 -19.35
N THR A 479 6.05 2.67 -18.78
CA THR A 479 5.48 3.56 -17.75
C THR A 479 5.18 4.97 -18.27
N ILE A 480 5.79 5.39 -19.37
CA ILE A 480 5.70 6.74 -19.93
C ILE A 480 4.81 6.72 -21.17
N LEU A 481 3.77 7.54 -21.19
CA LEU A 481 2.67 7.43 -22.14
C LEU A 481 3.03 7.94 -23.56
N ALA A 482 3.79 9.05 -23.65
CA ALA A 482 4.10 9.63 -24.96
C ALA A 482 4.90 8.68 -25.88
N PRO A 483 5.98 7.99 -25.41
CA PRO A 483 6.65 6.95 -26.17
C PRO A 483 5.73 5.78 -26.59
N LEU A 484 4.80 5.36 -25.72
CA LEU A 484 3.88 4.29 -26.03
C LEU A 484 2.85 4.69 -27.10
N ARG A 485 2.37 5.92 -27.05
CA ARG A 485 1.48 6.46 -28.10
C ARG A 485 2.22 6.57 -29.43
N TYR A 486 3.46 7.05 -29.42
CA TYR A 486 4.32 7.08 -30.60
C TYR A 486 4.52 5.67 -31.16
N LEU A 487 4.88 4.70 -30.30
CA LEU A 487 5.03 3.30 -30.71
C LEU A 487 3.77 2.78 -31.39
N HIS A 488 2.60 2.92 -30.75
CA HIS A 488 1.31 2.50 -31.31
C HIS A 488 1.01 3.12 -32.67
N SER A 489 1.24 4.43 -32.84
CA SER A 489 0.96 5.13 -34.09
C SER A 489 1.86 4.69 -35.25
N MET A 490 3.07 4.20 -34.96
CA MET A 490 4.06 3.83 -35.95
C MET A 490 4.08 2.32 -36.28
N LEU A 491 3.53 1.46 -35.45
CA LEU A 491 3.52 0.00 -35.68
C LEU A 491 2.94 -0.42 -37.03
N PRO A 492 1.82 0.12 -37.54
CA PRO A 492 1.32 -0.26 -38.83
C PRO A 492 2.27 0.11 -39.99
N ARG A 493 3.04 1.19 -39.83
CA ARG A 493 3.97 1.68 -40.83
C ARG A 493 5.32 0.96 -40.80
N GLU A 494 5.84 0.70 -39.60
CA GLU A 494 7.20 0.18 -39.44
C GLU A 494 7.24 -1.36 -39.43
N CYS A 495 6.18 -2.03 -38.91
CA CYS A 495 6.12 -3.49 -38.77
C CYS A 495 4.95 -4.15 -39.50
N ASP A 496 4.11 -3.37 -40.21
CA ASP A 496 2.91 -3.87 -40.92
C ASP A 496 1.96 -4.68 -40.01
N VAL A 497 1.76 -4.23 -38.77
CA VAL A 497 0.90 -4.92 -37.79
C VAL A 497 -0.17 -3.99 -37.25
N ARG A 498 -1.37 -4.52 -37.03
CA ARG A 498 -2.45 -3.82 -36.34
C ARG A 498 -2.28 -3.95 -34.83
N SER A 499 -2.47 -2.83 -34.15
CA SER A 499 -2.36 -2.77 -32.69
C SER A 499 -3.52 -2.00 -32.08
N VAL A 500 -3.77 -2.25 -30.79
CA VAL A 500 -4.65 -1.44 -29.95
C VAL A 500 -3.86 -0.82 -28.82
N TYR A 501 -4.35 0.32 -28.32
CA TYR A 501 -3.67 1.09 -27.29
C TYR A 501 -4.53 1.25 -26.03
N VAL A 502 -3.93 1.10 -24.84
CA VAL A 502 -4.63 1.30 -23.56
C VAL A 502 -3.78 2.05 -22.53
N ASP A 503 -4.32 3.12 -21.98
CA ASP A 503 -3.74 3.87 -20.86
C ASP A 503 -4.81 4.37 -19.88
N SER A 504 -4.40 5.21 -18.90
CA SER A 504 -5.32 5.78 -17.91
C SER A 504 -6.32 6.78 -18.49
N THR A 505 -6.09 7.33 -19.68
CA THR A 505 -6.96 8.31 -20.33
C THR A 505 -8.09 7.68 -21.17
N ILE A 506 -7.98 6.38 -21.49
CA ILE A 506 -9.00 5.65 -22.25
C ILE A 506 -10.21 5.35 -21.35
N PRO A 507 -11.40 5.88 -21.64
CA PRO A 507 -12.59 5.68 -20.82
C PRO A 507 -13.10 4.23 -20.85
N ASP A 508 -13.26 3.66 -22.03
CA ASP A 508 -13.73 2.29 -22.25
C ASP A 508 -12.58 1.34 -22.61
N ARG A 509 -11.86 0.95 -21.58
CA ARG A 509 -10.75 -0.01 -21.70
C ARG A 509 -11.24 -1.41 -22.03
N GLN A 510 -12.47 -1.75 -21.61
CA GLN A 510 -13.01 -3.08 -21.82
C GLN A 510 -13.28 -3.35 -23.31
N SER A 511 -13.78 -2.37 -24.05
CA SER A 511 -13.96 -2.47 -25.49
C SER A 511 -12.63 -2.67 -26.22
N VAL A 512 -11.58 -1.92 -25.84
CA VAL A 512 -10.23 -2.06 -26.42
C VAL A 512 -9.68 -3.48 -26.19
N LEU A 513 -9.86 -4.01 -24.98
CA LEU A 513 -9.40 -5.36 -24.64
C LEU A 513 -10.21 -6.45 -25.32
N ASN A 514 -11.51 -6.24 -25.48
CA ASN A 514 -12.35 -7.19 -26.24
C ASN A 514 -11.92 -7.25 -27.71
N LYS A 515 -11.58 -6.12 -28.30
CA LYS A 515 -10.98 -6.11 -29.66
C LYS A 515 -9.67 -6.90 -29.69
N PHE A 516 -8.76 -6.64 -28.73
CA PHE A 516 -7.51 -7.41 -28.64
C PHE A 516 -7.74 -8.92 -28.52
N ARG A 517 -8.77 -9.35 -27.80
CA ARG A 517 -9.06 -10.78 -27.57
C ARG A 517 -9.67 -11.47 -28.78
N HIS A 518 -10.63 -10.83 -29.43
CA HIS A 518 -11.52 -11.47 -30.38
C HIS A 518 -11.28 -11.07 -31.85
N ASP A 519 -10.46 -10.08 -32.09
CA ASP A 519 -10.10 -9.65 -33.43
C ASP A 519 -8.73 -10.24 -33.78
N ASP A 520 -8.72 -11.19 -34.72
CA ASP A 520 -7.50 -11.90 -35.12
C ASP A 520 -6.53 -11.01 -35.90
N ASP A 521 -7.04 -9.93 -36.54
CA ASP A 521 -6.21 -8.94 -37.22
C ASP A 521 -5.36 -8.11 -36.24
N ILE A 522 -5.75 -8.05 -34.96
CA ILE A 522 -5.02 -7.31 -33.93
C ILE A 522 -3.99 -8.21 -33.25
N GLN A 523 -2.73 -8.02 -33.58
CA GLN A 523 -1.62 -8.82 -33.09
C GLN A 523 -0.97 -8.23 -31.82
N VAL A 524 -1.08 -6.91 -31.63
CA VAL A 524 -0.32 -6.20 -30.59
C VAL A 524 -1.22 -5.36 -29.70
N LEU A 525 -1.02 -5.50 -28.37
CA LEU A 525 -1.55 -4.58 -27.39
C LEU A 525 -0.42 -3.68 -26.86
N VAL A 526 -0.55 -2.37 -27.09
CA VAL A 526 0.35 -1.37 -26.51
C VAL A 526 -0.31 -0.75 -25.28
N GLY A 527 0.38 -0.70 -24.14
CA GLY A 527 -0.26 -0.14 -22.97
C GLY A 527 0.67 0.22 -21.81
N SER A 528 0.15 1.04 -20.88
CA SER A 528 0.90 1.38 -19.67
C SER A 528 0.88 0.24 -18.65
N ILE A 529 2.01 -0.07 -18.05
CA ILE A 529 2.16 -1.12 -17.01
C ILE A 529 1.13 -0.94 -15.89
N GLY A 530 0.89 0.31 -15.46
CA GLY A 530 -0.06 0.60 -14.39
C GLY A 530 -1.52 0.26 -14.72
N VAL A 531 -1.92 0.35 -15.99
CA VAL A 531 -3.27 -0.05 -16.44
C VAL A 531 -3.34 -1.54 -16.71
N LEU A 532 -2.34 -2.10 -17.38
CA LEU A 532 -2.28 -3.52 -17.70
C LEU A 532 -2.23 -4.39 -16.45
N GLY A 533 -1.66 -3.89 -15.34
CA GLY A 533 -1.57 -4.60 -14.06
C GLY A 533 -2.88 -4.71 -13.27
N VAL A 534 -3.96 -4.00 -13.64
CA VAL A 534 -5.17 -3.91 -12.81
C VAL A 534 -6.39 -4.46 -13.52
N GLY A 535 -6.99 -5.53 -12.95
CA GLY A 535 -8.34 -6.01 -13.29
C GLY A 535 -8.51 -6.66 -14.66
N LEU A 536 -7.43 -6.89 -15.40
CA LEU A 536 -7.46 -7.43 -16.75
C LEU A 536 -7.07 -8.91 -16.80
N THR A 537 -7.47 -9.60 -17.84
CA THR A 537 -6.98 -10.95 -18.20
C THR A 537 -6.43 -10.86 -19.62
N LEU A 538 -5.19 -11.29 -19.82
CA LEU A 538 -4.43 -11.12 -21.08
C LEU A 538 -3.76 -12.44 -21.46
N VAL A 539 -4.46 -13.55 -21.32
CA VAL A 539 -3.95 -14.93 -21.59
C VAL A 539 -3.81 -15.22 -23.09
N GLU A 540 -4.30 -14.33 -23.94
CA GLU A 540 -4.16 -14.40 -25.40
C GLU A 540 -2.74 -14.07 -25.87
N ALA A 541 -1.95 -13.40 -25.01
CA ALA A 541 -0.55 -13.10 -25.30
C ALA A 541 0.37 -14.11 -24.59
N ASP A 542 1.47 -14.47 -25.21
CA ASP A 542 2.52 -15.31 -24.63
C ASP A 542 3.88 -14.60 -24.51
N LYS A 543 4.00 -13.40 -25.08
CA LYS A 543 5.21 -12.58 -25.05
C LYS A 543 4.92 -11.15 -24.70
N VAL A 544 5.78 -10.59 -23.84
CA VAL A 544 5.67 -9.23 -23.35
C VAL A 544 7.01 -8.51 -23.51
N LEU A 545 7.01 -7.34 -24.13
CA LEU A 545 8.17 -6.45 -24.22
C LEU A 545 7.99 -5.27 -23.28
N VAL A 546 8.83 -5.19 -22.25
CA VAL A 546 8.86 -4.09 -21.29
C VAL A 546 9.94 -3.10 -21.73
N LEU A 547 9.51 -1.96 -22.30
CA LEU A 547 10.42 -0.94 -22.82
C LEU A 547 11.16 -0.18 -21.73
N ASN A 548 10.52 0.00 -20.57
CA ASN A 548 11.13 0.62 -19.41
C ASN A 548 10.47 0.18 -18.11
N LEU A 549 11.26 0.05 -17.04
CA LEU A 549 10.78 -0.38 -15.74
C LEU A 549 10.15 0.76 -14.93
N PRO A 550 9.12 0.48 -14.12
CA PRO A 550 8.63 1.38 -13.09
C PRO A 550 9.60 1.46 -11.90
N TRP A 551 9.33 2.38 -10.98
CA TRP A 551 10.08 2.48 -9.71
C TRP A 551 9.91 1.26 -8.79
N ARG A 552 8.88 0.44 -9.02
CA ARG A 552 8.54 -0.71 -8.17
C ARG A 552 8.39 -1.95 -9.04
N TRP A 553 9.12 -2.99 -8.72
CA TRP A 553 9.05 -4.27 -9.42
C TRP A 553 7.66 -4.91 -9.35
N VAL A 554 6.96 -4.69 -8.23
CA VAL A 554 5.59 -5.20 -8.01
C VAL A 554 4.61 -4.80 -9.12
N ASP A 555 4.75 -3.61 -9.70
CA ASP A 555 3.88 -3.17 -10.80
C ASP A 555 4.13 -4.00 -12.08
N VAL A 556 5.38 -4.43 -12.31
CA VAL A 556 5.73 -5.35 -13.41
C VAL A 556 5.19 -6.75 -13.13
N GLU A 557 5.35 -7.26 -11.91
CA GLU A 557 4.81 -8.57 -11.52
C GLU A 557 3.29 -8.62 -11.68
N GLN A 558 2.58 -7.59 -11.27
CA GLN A 558 1.12 -7.50 -11.46
C GLN A 558 0.72 -7.55 -12.94
N MET A 559 1.47 -6.89 -13.81
CA MET A 559 1.24 -6.96 -15.25
C MET A 559 1.55 -8.36 -15.80
N MET A 560 2.70 -8.93 -15.45
CA MET A 560 3.06 -10.30 -15.86
C MET A 560 2.01 -11.33 -15.43
N ASP A 561 1.44 -11.14 -14.25
CA ASP A 561 0.41 -12.03 -13.69
C ASP A 561 -0.96 -11.91 -14.40
N ARG A 562 -1.15 -10.92 -15.27
CA ARG A 562 -2.33 -10.83 -16.15
C ARG A 562 -2.19 -11.72 -17.37
N VAL A 563 -0.96 -11.96 -17.80
CA VAL A 563 -0.61 -12.85 -18.91
C VAL A 563 -0.42 -14.28 -18.40
N HIS A 564 0.34 -14.46 -17.31
CA HIS A 564 0.66 -15.75 -16.70
C HIS A 564 -0.33 -16.10 -15.58
N ARG A 565 -1.48 -16.64 -15.95
CA ARG A 565 -2.57 -17.02 -15.02
C ARG A 565 -3.36 -18.22 -15.54
N ILE A 566 -4.31 -18.71 -14.74
CA ILE A 566 -5.24 -19.78 -15.15
C ILE A 566 -5.91 -19.41 -16.48
N GLY A 567 -5.83 -20.30 -17.45
CA GLY A 567 -6.28 -20.09 -18.83
C GLY A 567 -5.14 -19.86 -19.83
N GLN A 568 -3.92 -19.59 -19.38
CA GLN A 568 -2.74 -19.54 -20.25
C GLN A 568 -2.36 -20.96 -20.71
N ARG A 569 -2.18 -21.13 -22.01
CA ARG A 569 -1.86 -22.43 -22.65
C ARG A 569 -0.41 -22.52 -23.13
N HIS A 570 0.27 -21.39 -23.28
CA HIS A 570 1.61 -21.30 -23.83
C HIS A 570 2.62 -20.83 -22.78
N PRO A 571 3.91 -21.21 -22.89
CA PRO A 571 4.97 -20.61 -22.11
C PRO A 571 4.99 -19.10 -22.30
N VAL A 572 5.11 -18.33 -21.20
CA VAL A 572 5.14 -16.87 -21.24
C VAL A 572 6.57 -16.38 -21.16
N THR A 573 7.00 -15.56 -22.11
CA THR A 573 8.31 -14.91 -22.05
C THR A 573 8.16 -13.39 -21.95
N VAL A 574 8.81 -12.83 -20.94
CA VAL A 574 8.83 -11.38 -20.67
C VAL A 574 10.22 -10.85 -20.98
N TYR A 575 10.32 -9.98 -21.96
CA TYR A 575 11.56 -9.34 -22.37
C TYR A 575 11.65 -7.95 -21.73
N ILE A 576 12.71 -7.71 -20.96
CA ILE A 576 12.98 -6.41 -20.35
C ILE A 576 14.10 -5.73 -21.12
N VAL A 577 13.80 -4.60 -21.71
CA VAL A 577 14.78 -3.85 -22.50
C VAL A 577 15.76 -3.13 -21.57
N ARG A 578 17.06 -3.34 -21.81
CA ARG A 578 18.19 -2.66 -21.19
C ARG A 578 19.03 -1.95 -22.25
N LEU A 579 19.72 -0.90 -21.88
CA LEU A 579 20.70 -0.29 -22.77
C LEU A 579 22.03 -1.05 -22.71
N ARG A 580 22.66 -1.25 -23.87
CA ARG A 580 24.02 -1.78 -23.95
C ARG A 580 25.01 -0.67 -23.65
N SER A 581 25.47 -0.57 -22.40
CA SER A 581 26.40 0.44 -21.91
C SER A 581 27.46 -0.19 -21.02
N LYS A 582 28.68 0.40 -20.96
CA LYS A 582 29.69 0.06 -19.97
C LYS A 582 29.46 0.79 -18.65
N GLU A 583 28.87 1.98 -18.71
CA GLU A 583 28.54 2.79 -17.55
C GLU A 583 27.10 2.58 -17.13
N LEU A 584 26.81 2.86 -15.85
CA LEU A 584 25.44 2.85 -15.34
C LEU A 584 24.59 3.85 -16.12
N ASN A 585 23.57 3.36 -16.81
CA ASN A 585 22.64 4.16 -17.57
C ASN A 585 21.27 4.27 -16.85
N ILE A 586 20.39 5.12 -17.38
CA ILE A 586 19.09 5.40 -16.75
C ILE A 586 18.20 4.16 -16.63
N HIS A 587 18.25 3.22 -17.59
CA HIS A 587 17.49 1.97 -17.52
C HIS A 587 18.04 1.04 -16.43
N ASP A 588 19.35 0.87 -16.33
CA ASP A 588 19.98 0.03 -15.32
C ASP A 588 19.83 0.64 -13.92
N HIS A 589 19.89 1.95 -13.79
CA HIS A 589 19.63 2.64 -12.52
C HIS A 589 18.18 2.41 -12.04
N MET A 590 17.21 2.53 -12.94
CA MET A 590 15.81 2.23 -12.61
C MET A 590 15.60 0.76 -12.24
N ALA A 591 16.29 -0.13 -12.93
CA ALA A 591 16.22 -1.54 -12.64
C ALA A 591 16.81 -1.90 -11.27
N GLN A 592 17.93 -1.28 -10.92
CA GLN A 592 18.53 -1.45 -9.60
C GLN A 592 17.54 -1.05 -8.51
N ILE A 593 16.92 0.12 -8.61
CA ILE A 593 15.91 0.60 -7.65
C ILE A 593 14.71 -0.37 -7.57
N ALA A 594 14.22 -0.85 -8.72
CA ALA A 594 13.10 -1.78 -8.76
C ALA A 594 13.44 -3.12 -8.11
N LEU A 595 14.64 -3.66 -8.35
CA LEU A 595 15.11 -4.93 -7.79
C LEU A 595 15.36 -4.82 -6.29
N GLU A 596 16.00 -3.76 -5.80
CA GLU A 596 16.17 -3.50 -4.37
C GLU A 596 14.81 -3.46 -3.64
N SER A 597 13.81 -2.81 -4.27
CA SER A 597 12.43 -2.80 -3.76
C SER A 597 11.82 -4.20 -3.70
N LYS A 598 12.10 -5.05 -4.70
CA LYS A 598 11.63 -6.45 -4.73
C LYS A 598 12.24 -7.27 -3.60
N GLU A 599 13.57 -7.24 -3.47
CA GLU A 599 14.29 -8.01 -2.46
C GLU A 599 13.81 -7.68 -1.04
N GLU A 600 13.57 -6.40 -0.74
CA GLU A 600 13.04 -5.98 0.55
C GLU A 600 11.62 -6.51 0.79
N VAL A 601 10.74 -6.42 -0.20
CA VAL A 601 9.37 -6.96 -0.13
C VAL A 601 9.40 -8.48 0.06
N ASP A 602 10.19 -9.20 -0.73
CA ASP A 602 10.31 -10.66 -0.66
C ASP A 602 10.89 -11.12 0.69
N ARG A 603 11.83 -10.36 1.25
CA ARG A 603 12.38 -10.61 2.59
C ARG A 603 11.29 -10.49 3.65
N ILE A 604 10.52 -9.41 3.64
CA ILE A 604 9.43 -9.17 4.58
C ILE A 604 8.36 -10.27 4.44
N LEU A 605 7.99 -10.63 3.23
CA LEU A 605 6.96 -11.63 2.98
C LEU A 605 7.41 -13.03 3.41
N ARG A 606 8.69 -13.42 3.20
CA ARG A 606 9.26 -14.68 3.69
C ARG A 606 9.26 -14.76 5.21
N GLU A 607 9.62 -13.69 5.89
CA GLU A 607 9.59 -13.61 7.36
C GLU A 607 8.16 -13.76 7.92
N LEU A 608 7.12 -13.32 7.16
CA LEU A 608 5.72 -13.50 7.54
C LEU A 608 5.23 -14.94 7.41
N VAL A 609 5.74 -15.69 6.44
CA VAL A 609 5.30 -17.07 6.13
C VAL A 609 6.09 -18.11 6.94
N SER A 610 7.34 -17.81 7.33
CA SER A 610 8.15 -18.74 8.12
C SER A 610 7.47 -19.08 9.44
N LYS A 611 7.18 -20.38 9.66
CA LYS A 611 6.71 -20.90 10.95
C LYS A 611 7.72 -20.50 12.04
N PRO A 612 7.30 -20.12 13.22
CA PRO A 612 8.23 -19.98 14.35
C PRO A 612 8.93 -21.34 14.57
N LYS A 613 10.26 -21.33 14.55
CA LYS A 613 11.06 -22.46 15.02
C LYS A 613 10.75 -22.74 16.48
#